data_5a0b02b8149fa17520f23c9610f4053c
#
_entry.id   5a0b02b8149fa17520f23c9610f4053c
#
_cell.length_a   1.000
_cell.length_b   1.000
_cell.length_c   1.000
_cell.angle_alpha   90.00
_cell.angle_beta   90.00
_cell.angle_gamma   90.00
#
_symmetry.space_group_name_H-M   'P 1'
#
loop_
_entity.id
_entity.type
_entity.pdbx_description
1 polymer ?
#
loop_
_entity_poly.entity_id
_entity_poly.type
_entity_poly.pdbx_seq_one_letter_code
_entity_poly.pdbx_strand_id
1 'polypeptide(L)'
;MNMVKFMNVHYVKNGQLNKHGPSMILTIDDVNDLLDEMAERFPAVLFDGLNGGVNLLEEALPDPEFPEGEMYILGEYCEDCLGRYIDLYYGSFAALAKKEDWDGETWREELETTLSHELTHHMESRGGLHALDDRDAEELALWRQEYGLDE
;
A
#
# COMPACT_ATOMS: atom_id res chain seq x y z
N MET A 1 17.70 -7.35 -17.51
CA MET A 1 17.23 -6.82 -16.23
C MET A 1 15.93 -7.52 -15.85
N ASN A 2 15.97 -8.25 -14.75
CA ASN A 2 14.78 -8.93 -14.27
C ASN A 2 14.06 -8.02 -13.26
N MET A 3 12.87 -7.59 -13.62
CA MET A 3 12.03 -6.80 -12.72
C MET A 3 10.81 -7.61 -12.35
N VAL A 4 10.59 -7.78 -11.06
CA VAL A 4 9.39 -8.43 -10.52
C VAL A 4 8.49 -7.34 -9.99
N LYS A 5 7.27 -7.30 -10.50
CA LYS A 5 6.27 -6.34 -10.06
C LYS A 5 5.09 -7.06 -9.44
N PHE A 6 4.72 -6.61 -8.26
CA PHE A 6 3.50 -7.05 -7.60
C PHE A 6 2.54 -5.87 -7.55
N MET A 7 1.38 -6.03 -8.14
CA MET A 7 0.40 -4.95 -8.24
C MET A 7 -0.72 -5.13 -7.23
N ASN A 8 -1.07 -4.05 -6.58
CA ASN A 8 -2.25 -4.00 -5.73
C ASN A 8 -3.34 -3.27 -6.49
N VAL A 9 -4.43 -3.97 -6.76
CA VAL A 9 -5.58 -3.42 -7.47
C VAL A 9 -6.73 -3.28 -6.49
N HIS A 10 -7.22 -2.06 -6.33
CA HIS A 10 -8.35 -1.80 -5.47
C HIS A 10 -9.65 -1.98 -6.24
N TYR A 11 -10.55 -2.80 -5.72
CA TYR A 11 -11.88 -3.03 -6.29
C TYR A 11 -12.92 -2.29 -5.49
N VAL A 12 -13.78 -1.55 -6.18
CA VAL A 12 -14.89 -0.84 -5.57
C VAL A 12 -15.87 -1.87 -5.02
N LYS A 13 -16.07 -1.84 -3.71
CA LYS A 13 -17.10 -2.65 -3.09
C LYS A 13 -18.43 -1.93 -3.26
N ASN A 14 -19.30 -2.52 -4.04
CA ASN A 14 -20.61 -1.99 -4.42
C ASN A 14 -21.33 -1.20 -3.31
N GLY A 15 -21.30 0.13 -3.41
CA GLY A 15 -22.22 1.01 -2.70
C GLY A 15 -22.29 0.93 -1.18
N GLN A 16 -21.42 0.18 -0.57
CA GLN A 16 -21.49 -0.11 0.87
C GLN A 16 -20.44 0.63 1.68
N LEU A 17 -20.18 1.86 1.30
CA LEU A 17 -19.27 2.66 2.09
C LEU A 17 -20.03 3.24 3.25
N ASN A 18 -19.72 2.76 4.44
CA ASN A 18 -20.14 3.40 5.67
C ASN A 18 -19.28 4.66 5.81
N LYS A 19 -19.80 5.76 5.30
CA LYS A 19 -19.11 7.03 5.44
C LYS A 19 -19.27 7.52 6.86
N HIS A 20 -18.13 7.73 7.52
CA HIS A 20 -18.11 8.24 8.89
C HIS A 20 -17.97 9.76 8.95
N GLY A 21 -17.74 10.42 7.82
CA GLY A 21 -17.56 11.86 7.77
C GLY A 21 -17.75 12.41 6.36
N PRO A 22 -17.53 13.71 6.17
CA PRO A 22 -17.66 14.35 4.86
C PRO A 22 -16.57 13.86 3.92
N SER A 23 -16.92 13.71 2.63
CA SER A 23 -15.95 13.37 1.61
C SER A 23 -14.91 14.48 1.49
N MET A 24 -13.68 14.08 1.23
CA MET A 24 -12.58 15.02 1.07
C MET A 24 -11.53 14.47 0.11
N ILE A 25 -10.78 15.37 -0.49
CA ILE A 25 -9.62 15.00 -1.27
C ILE A 25 -8.38 15.48 -0.51
N LEU A 26 -7.59 14.53 -0.03
CA LEU A 26 -6.33 14.85 0.61
C LEU A 26 -5.31 15.29 -0.44
N THR A 27 -4.46 16.23 -0.08
CA THR A 27 -3.34 16.63 -0.95
C THR A 27 -2.25 15.56 -0.88
N ILE A 28 -1.31 15.61 -1.82
CA ILE A 28 -0.16 14.70 -1.81
C ILE A 28 0.66 14.87 -0.53
N ASP A 29 0.76 16.09 -0.02
CA ASP A 29 1.46 16.36 1.24
C ASP A 29 0.75 15.72 2.43
N ASP A 30 -0.58 15.79 2.46
CA ASP A 30 -1.39 15.13 3.50
C ASP A 30 -1.16 13.62 3.48
N VAL A 31 -1.15 13.03 2.29
CA VAL A 31 -0.93 11.59 2.13
C VAL A 31 0.47 11.21 2.56
N ASN A 32 1.46 12.02 2.21
CA ASN A 32 2.84 11.78 2.61
C ASN A 32 2.98 11.78 4.14
N ASP A 33 2.31 12.72 4.82
CA ASP A 33 2.31 12.78 6.28
C ASP A 33 1.68 11.54 6.89
N LEU A 34 0.58 11.05 6.33
CA LEU A 34 -0.06 9.82 6.80
C LEU A 34 0.84 8.61 6.62
N LEU A 35 1.54 8.53 5.49
CA LEU A 35 2.47 7.43 5.23
C LEU A 35 3.64 7.44 6.19
N ASP A 36 4.18 8.60 6.51
CA ASP A 36 5.25 8.74 7.51
C ASP A 36 4.79 8.24 8.88
N GLU A 37 3.58 8.62 9.27
CA GLU A 37 2.97 8.19 10.53
C GLU A 37 2.80 6.67 10.56
N MET A 38 2.32 6.08 9.46
CA MET A 38 2.16 4.62 9.35
C MET A 38 3.49 3.90 9.44
N ALA A 39 4.52 4.43 8.76
CA ALA A 39 5.85 3.83 8.76
C ALA A 39 6.44 3.79 10.18
N GLU A 40 6.16 4.79 10.99
CA GLU A 40 6.62 4.81 12.39
C GLU A 40 5.92 3.76 13.25
N ARG A 41 4.68 3.42 12.94
CA ARG A 41 3.89 2.44 13.69
C ARG A 41 4.14 1.00 13.26
N PHE A 42 4.56 0.80 12.04
CA PHE A 42 4.80 -0.55 11.51
C PHE A 42 6.12 -1.10 12.03
N PRO A 43 6.24 -2.43 12.22
CA PRO A 43 7.50 -3.02 12.66
C PRO A 43 8.64 -2.65 11.74
N ALA A 44 9.75 -2.19 12.30
CA ALA A 44 10.91 -1.74 11.52
C ALA A 44 11.46 -2.82 10.58
N VAL A 45 11.35 -4.08 10.98
CA VAL A 45 11.84 -5.22 10.21
C VAL A 45 11.18 -5.31 8.83
N LEU A 46 9.95 -4.78 8.69
CA LEU A 46 9.25 -4.81 7.41
C LEU A 46 9.97 -4.01 6.32
N PHE A 47 10.76 -3.04 6.73
CA PHE A 47 11.47 -2.15 5.80
C PHE A 47 12.91 -2.60 5.52
N ASP A 48 13.38 -3.65 6.19
CA ASP A 48 14.74 -4.16 5.98
C ASP A 48 14.92 -4.60 4.52
N GLY A 49 16.01 -4.16 3.92
CA GLY A 49 16.30 -4.50 2.52
C GLY A 49 15.51 -3.72 1.49
N LEU A 50 14.61 -2.84 1.92
CA LEU A 50 13.86 -1.97 1.01
C LEU A 50 14.69 -0.73 0.71
N ASN A 51 15.80 -0.94 0.02
CA ASN A 51 16.82 0.09 -0.17
C ASN A 51 16.38 1.25 -1.06
N GLY A 52 15.37 1.05 -1.91
CA GLY A 52 14.76 2.11 -2.70
C GLY A 52 13.61 2.82 -2.02
N GLY A 53 13.22 2.34 -0.82
CA GLY A 53 12.21 2.98 0.02
C GLY A 53 10.78 2.88 -0.50
N VAL A 54 9.92 3.70 0.08
CA VAL A 54 8.53 3.86 -0.34
C VAL A 54 8.42 5.23 -1.00
N ASN A 55 8.00 5.24 -2.26
CA ASN A 55 7.91 6.46 -3.06
C ASN A 55 6.44 6.79 -3.32
N LEU A 56 6.08 8.05 -3.11
CA LEU A 56 4.73 8.53 -3.42
C LEU A 56 4.80 9.34 -4.71
N LEU A 57 4.18 8.81 -5.76
CA LEU A 57 4.20 9.41 -7.10
C LEU A 57 2.89 10.16 -7.37
N GLU A 58 2.98 11.26 -8.09
CA GLU A 58 1.81 12.12 -8.35
C GLU A 58 0.79 11.49 -9.30
N GLU A 59 1.24 10.63 -10.17
CA GLU A 59 0.41 10.12 -11.26
C GLU A 59 -0.70 9.17 -10.81
N ALA A 60 -1.74 9.08 -11.64
CA ALA A 60 -2.75 8.05 -11.54
C ALA A 60 -2.39 6.95 -12.53
N LEU A 61 -2.52 5.69 -12.12
CA LEU A 61 -2.19 4.56 -12.97
C LEU A 61 -3.43 3.68 -13.18
N PRO A 62 -4.20 3.94 -14.26
CA PRO A 62 -5.35 3.09 -14.56
C PRO A 62 -4.90 1.67 -14.88
N ASP A 63 -5.70 0.68 -14.47
CA ASP A 63 -5.42 -0.71 -14.81
C ASP A 63 -5.85 -0.96 -16.25
N PRO A 64 -4.93 -1.30 -17.15
CA PRO A 64 -5.25 -1.49 -18.56
C PRO A 64 -6.15 -2.69 -18.87
N GLU A 65 -6.32 -3.60 -17.92
CA GLU A 65 -7.19 -4.77 -18.08
C GLU A 65 -8.67 -4.45 -17.86
N PHE A 66 -8.97 -3.24 -17.42
CA PHE A 66 -10.35 -2.82 -17.12
C PHE A 66 -10.71 -1.59 -17.95
N PRO A 67 -12.01 -1.31 -18.16
CA PRO A 67 -12.43 -0.08 -18.81
C PRO A 67 -11.86 1.14 -18.10
N GLU A 68 -11.51 2.16 -18.86
CA GLU A 68 -10.91 3.37 -18.34
C GLU A 68 -11.74 3.99 -17.22
N GLY A 69 -11.08 4.28 -16.11
CA GLY A 69 -11.72 4.90 -14.96
C GLY A 69 -12.39 3.97 -13.98
N GLU A 70 -12.44 2.67 -14.27
CA GLU A 70 -13.05 1.71 -13.36
C GLU A 70 -12.09 1.21 -12.29
N MET A 71 -10.85 0.90 -12.68
CA MET A 71 -9.88 0.33 -11.78
C MET A 71 -8.56 1.08 -11.86
N TYR A 72 -7.94 1.26 -10.72
CA TYR A 72 -6.64 1.92 -10.62
C TYR A 72 -5.66 1.05 -9.85
N ILE A 73 -4.43 1.08 -10.28
CA ILE A 73 -3.33 0.46 -9.53
C ILE A 73 -2.89 1.46 -8.47
N LEU A 74 -3.02 1.09 -7.21
CA LEU A 74 -2.70 1.96 -6.08
C LEU A 74 -1.23 1.90 -5.70
N GLY A 75 -0.61 0.74 -5.84
CA GLY A 75 0.79 0.58 -5.50
C GLY A 75 1.40 -0.62 -6.19
N GLU A 76 2.72 -0.63 -6.24
CA GLU A 76 3.51 -1.72 -6.81
C GLU A 76 4.73 -1.97 -5.95
N TYR A 77 5.04 -3.24 -5.73
CA TYR A 77 6.33 -3.63 -5.20
C TYR A 77 7.25 -3.95 -6.37
N CYS A 78 8.42 -3.34 -6.39
CA CYS A 78 9.37 -3.47 -7.50
C CYS A 78 10.71 -4.00 -7.01
N GLU A 79 11.29 -4.90 -7.80
CA GLU A 79 12.60 -5.45 -7.54
C GLU A 79 13.37 -5.48 -8.86
N ASP A 80 14.46 -4.75 -8.93
CA ASP A 80 15.28 -4.67 -10.14
C ASP A 80 16.77 -4.63 -9.79
N CYS A 81 17.61 -4.36 -10.76
CA CYS A 81 19.07 -4.34 -10.55
C CYS A 81 19.54 -3.20 -9.65
N LEU A 82 18.71 -2.18 -9.41
CA LEU A 82 19.00 -1.06 -8.54
C LEU A 82 18.54 -1.27 -7.10
N GLY A 83 17.68 -2.25 -6.88
CA GLY A 83 17.20 -2.58 -5.55
C GLY A 83 15.74 -2.91 -5.48
N ARG A 84 15.19 -2.78 -4.28
CA ARG A 84 13.80 -3.08 -3.95
C ARG A 84 13.13 -1.82 -3.46
N TYR A 85 11.93 -1.55 -3.97
CA TYR A 85 11.19 -0.35 -3.59
C TYR A 85 9.70 -0.55 -3.79
N ILE A 86 8.92 0.33 -3.17
CA ILE A 86 7.47 0.37 -3.30
C ILE A 86 7.10 1.72 -3.91
N ASP A 87 6.31 1.70 -4.96
CA ASP A 87 5.74 2.91 -5.55
C ASP A 87 4.25 2.96 -5.23
N LEU A 88 3.80 4.06 -4.67
CA LEU A 88 2.40 4.33 -4.41
C LEU A 88 1.96 5.48 -5.31
N TYR A 89 0.77 5.36 -5.90
CA TYR A 89 0.28 6.32 -6.89
C TYR A 89 -0.77 7.23 -6.28
N TYR A 90 -0.36 8.40 -5.84
CA TYR A 90 -1.27 9.39 -5.26
C TYR A 90 -2.48 9.65 -6.16
N GLY A 91 -2.24 9.86 -7.46
CA GLY A 91 -3.32 10.14 -8.41
C GLY A 91 -4.35 9.04 -8.50
N SER A 92 -3.93 7.77 -8.33
CA SER A 92 -4.85 6.64 -8.29
C SER A 92 -5.75 6.69 -7.06
N PHE A 93 -5.16 7.00 -5.88
CA PHE A 93 -5.95 7.16 -4.66
C PHE A 93 -6.93 8.32 -4.80
N ALA A 94 -6.46 9.45 -5.31
CA ALA A 94 -7.30 10.65 -5.48
C ALA A 94 -8.46 10.40 -6.45
N ALA A 95 -8.21 9.67 -7.53
CA ALA A 95 -9.25 9.33 -8.50
C ALA A 95 -10.34 8.46 -7.87
N LEU A 96 -9.95 7.46 -7.09
CA LEU A 96 -10.90 6.60 -6.39
C LEU A 96 -11.62 7.37 -5.29
N ALA A 97 -10.91 8.20 -4.55
CA ALA A 97 -11.51 9.02 -3.49
C ALA A 97 -12.61 9.91 -4.03
N LYS A 98 -12.37 10.51 -5.19
CA LYS A 98 -13.36 11.35 -5.86
C LYS A 98 -14.55 10.53 -6.35
N LYS A 99 -14.29 9.37 -6.93
CA LYS A 99 -15.33 8.50 -7.48
C LYS A 99 -16.22 7.91 -6.39
N GLU A 100 -15.63 7.54 -5.25
CA GLU A 100 -16.32 6.85 -4.15
C GLU A 100 -16.65 7.76 -2.97
N ASP A 101 -16.32 9.04 -3.07
CA ASP A 101 -16.57 10.03 -2.00
C ASP A 101 -15.92 9.63 -0.66
N TRP A 102 -14.65 9.35 -0.67
CA TRP A 102 -13.93 8.95 0.54
C TRP A 102 -13.91 10.07 1.60
N ASP A 103 -14.11 9.69 2.85
CA ASP A 103 -13.81 10.53 4.00
C ASP A 103 -12.35 10.31 4.45
N GLY A 104 -11.91 11.02 5.48
CA GLY A 104 -10.55 10.91 5.97
C GLY A 104 -10.21 9.53 6.51
N GLU A 105 -11.16 8.85 7.13
CA GLU A 105 -10.95 7.51 7.65
C GLU A 105 -10.77 6.49 6.52
N THR A 106 -11.55 6.60 5.46
CA THR A 106 -11.43 5.73 4.28
C THR A 106 -10.06 5.93 3.61
N TRP A 107 -9.60 7.17 3.49
CA TRP A 107 -8.27 7.45 2.99
C TRP A 107 -7.20 6.70 3.79
N ARG A 108 -7.29 6.81 5.11
CA ARG A 108 -6.33 6.14 6.00
C ARG A 108 -6.35 4.63 5.82
N GLU A 109 -7.54 4.04 5.82
CA GLU A 109 -7.70 2.60 5.65
C GLU A 109 -7.15 2.09 4.33
N GLU A 110 -7.42 2.80 3.25
CA GLU A 110 -6.95 2.40 1.92
C GLU A 110 -5.43 2.51 1.81
N LEU A 111 -4.85 3.56 2.37
CA LEU A 111 -3.40 3.73 2.40
C LEU A 111 -2.73 2.63 3.24
N GLU A 112 -3.27 2.33 4.42
CA GLU A 112 -2.74 1.27 5.29
C GLU A 112 -2.81 -0.09 4.61
N THR A 113 -3.94 -0.40 3.99
CA THR A 113 -4.14 -1.66 3.29
C THR A 113 -3.15 -1.81 2.14
N THR A 114 -2.99 -0.76 1.35
CA THR A 114 -2.07 -0.80 0.21
C THR A 114 -0.62 -0.95 0.66
N LEU A 115 -0.19 -0.14 1.62
CA LEU A 115 1.19 -0.22 2.11
C LEU A 115 1.47 -1.59 2.75
N SER A 116 0.54 -2.09 3.57
CA SER A 116 0.66 -3.41 4.21
C SER A 116 0.79 -4.52 3.18
N HIS A 117 0.00 -4.44 2.13
CA HIS A 117 0.01 -5.43 1.06
C HIS A 117 1.36 -5.45 0.32
N GLU A 118 1.90 -4.28 -0.02
CA GLU A 118 3.18 -4.21 -0.71
C GLU A 118 4.35 -4.61 0.19
N LEU A 119 4.29 -4.28 1.47
CA LEU A 119 5.30 -4.74 2.43
C LEU A 119 5.26 -6.27 2.61
N THR A 120 4.08 -6.87 2.50
CA THR A 120 3.96 -8.32 2.53
C THR A 120 4.70 -8.95 1.34
N HIS A 121 4.56 -8.38 0.15
CA HIS A 121 5.30 -8.83 -1.02
C HIS A 121 6.81 -8.69 -0.82
N HIS A 122 7.24 -7.58 -0.24
CA HIS A 122 8.65 -7.37 0.07
C HIS A 122 9.18 -8.45 1.03
N MET A 123 8.40 -8.76 2.06
CA MET A 123 8.76 -9.79 3.02
C MET A 123 8.86 -11.17 2.38
N GLU A 124 7.91 -11.51 1.51
CA GLU A 124 7.92 -12.77 0.77
C GLU A 124 9.15 -12.86 -0.15
N SER A 125 9.48 -11.76 -0.81
CA SER A 125 10.66 -11.67 -1.67
C SER A 125 11.96 -11.91 -0.90
N ARG A 126 11.99 -11.55 0.38
CA ARG A 126 13.16 -11.74 1.25
C ARG A 126 13.23 -13.12 1.90
N GLY A 127 12.33 -14.03 1.57
CA GLY A 127 12.30 -15.37 2.15
C GLY A 127 11.33 -15.53 3.31
N GLY A 128 10.49 -14.52 3.54
CA GLY A 128 9.44 -14.56 4.55
C GLY A 128 9.99 -14.68 5.98
N LEU A 129 9.26 -15.41 6.82
CA LEU A 129 9.59 -15.56 8.23
C LEU A 129 10.89 -16.33 8.47
N HIS A 130 11.33 -17.11 7.50
CA HIS A 130 12.56 -17.91 7.62
C HIS A 130 13.84 -17.06 7.67
N ALA A 131 13.76 -15.82 7.24
CA ALA A 131 14.90 -14.89 7.24
C ALA A 131 15.02 -14.11 8.54
N LEU A 132 14.09 -14.32 9.49
CA LEU A 132 13.96 -13.52 10.71
C LEU A 132 14.35 -14.30 11.95
N ASP A 133 14.84 -13.59 12.96
CA ASP A 133 15.00 -14.19 14.27
C ASP A 133 13.62 -14.33 14.95
N ASP A 134 13.58 -15.03 16.09
CA ASP A 134 12.30 -15.33 16.77
C ASP A 134 11.52 -14.09 17.17
N ARG A 135 12.22 -13.05 17.61
CA ARG A 135 11.58 -11.81 18.05
C ARG A 135 10.94 -11.07 16.88
N ASP A 136 11.67 -10.94 15.79
CA ASP A 136 11.17 -10.28 14.59
C ASP A 136 10.01 -11.06 13.96
N ALA A 137 10.11 -12.39 13.96
CA ALA A 137 9.03 -13.25 13.45
C ALA A 137 7.75 -13.10 14.28
N GLU A 138 7.88 -13.00 15.60
CA GLU A 138 6.73 -12.80 16.49
C GLU A 138 6.07 -11.45 16.25
N GLU A 139 6.86 -10.39 16.16
CA GLU A 139 6.38 -9.04 15.89
C GLU A 139 5.67 -8.96 14.56
N LEU A 140 6.24 -9.60 13.53
CA LEU A 140 5.64 -9.65 12.21
C LEU A 140 4.33 -10.44 12.21
N ALA A 141 4.28 -11.55 12.93
CA ALA A 141 3.06 -12.35 13.02
C ALA A 141 1.91 -11.56 13.63
N LEU A 142 2.17 -10.77 14.67
CA LEU A 142 1.17 -9.90 15.28
C LEU A 142 0.69 -8.83 14.31
N TRP A 143 1.60 -8.24 13.57
CA TRP A 143 1.27 -7.24 12.57
C TRP A 143 0.38 -7.82 11.45
N ARG A 144 0.72 -8.99 10.94
CA ARG A 144 -0.07 -9.66 9.90
C ARG A 144 -1.47 -9.99 10.38
N GLN A 145 -1.60 -10.39 11.63
CA GLN A 145 -2.90 -10.67 12.23
C GLN A 145 -3.73 -9.40 12.33
N GLU A 146 -3.13 -8.30 12.79
CA GLU A 146 -3.80 -7.01 12.91
C GLU A 146 -4.37 -6.51 11.58
N TYR A 147 -3.63 -6.71 10.49
CA TYR A 147 -4.04 -6.23 9.18
C TYR A 147 -4.74 -7.28 8.31
N GLY A 148 -5.07 -8.44 8.89
CA GLY A 148 -5.80 -9.49 8.17
C GLY A 148 -5.01 -10.14 7.05
N LEU A 149 -3.68 -10.14 7.15
CA LEU A 149 -2.79 -10.69 6.13
C LEU A 149 -2.42 -12.16 6.36
N ASP A 150 -2.86 -12.74 7.47
CA ASP A 150 -2.69 -14.16 7.74
C ASP A 150 -3.77 -14.96 7.03
N GLU A 151 -3.36 -16.04 6.42
CA GLU A 151 -4.28 -17.00 5.82
C GLU A 151 -4.48 -18.20 6.74
#